data_55473429b70b3c06fe284eb5068971fb
#
_entry.id   55473429b70b3c06fe284eb5068971fb
#
_cell.length_a   1.000
_cell.length_b   1.000
_cell.length_c   1.000
_cell.angle_alpha   90.00
_cell.angle_beta   90.00
_cell.angle_gamma   90.00
#
_symmetry.space_group_name_H-M   'P 1'
#
loop_
_entity.id
_entity.type
_entity.pdbx_description
1 polymer ?
#
loop_
_entity_poly.entity_id
_entity_poly.type
_entity_poly.pdbx_seq_one_letter_code
_entity_poly.pdbx_strand_id
1 'polypeptide(L)'
;MIISYFAWLKEKTGKSNEIINKQNINDINKLIEYLSKKYPKLKKYLKQKDLIRFSVNSEYVTNNKKLKNKDEIGIFPPVSGG
;
A
#
# COMPACT_ATOMS: atom_id res chain seq x y z
N MET A 1 9.46 5.67 -4.98
CA MET A 1 9.02 5.21 -3.66
C MET A 1 9.16 3.70 -3.54
N ILE A 2 9.34 3.22 -2.34
CA ILE A 2 9.44 1.78 -2.07
C ILE A 2 8.14 1.34 -1.43
N ILE A 3 7.54 0.29 -1.98
CA ILE A 3 6.31 -0.30 -1.45
C ILE A 3 6.68 -1.63 -0.82
N SER A 4 6.36 -1.81 0.45
CA SER A 4 6.59 -3.08 1.16
C SER A 4 5.28 -3.75 1.46
N TYR A 5 5.19 -5.03 1.16
CA TYR A 5 4.00 -5.85 1.36
C TYR A 5 4.23 -6.80 2.53
N PHE A 6 3.36 -6.79 3.50
CA PHE A 6 3.49 -7.63 4.69
C PHE A 6 2.43 -8.70 4.76
N ALA A 7 2.76 -9.78 5.48
CA ALA A 7 1.85 -10.89 5.74
C ALA A 7 1.31 -11.50 4.43
N TRP A 8 0.02 -11.79 4.37
CA TRP A 8 -0.59 -12.42 3.21
C TRP A 8 -0.59 -11.56 1.95
N LEU A 9 -0.29 -10.26 2.08
CA LEU A 9 -0.18 -9.38 0.91
C LEU A 9 0.99 -9.78 0.01
N LYS A 10 2.04 -10.37 0.57
CA LYS A 10 3.17 -10.88 -0.23
C LYS A 10 2.71 -11.94 -1.22
N GLU A 11 1.78 -12.79 -0.82
CA GLU A 11 1.26 -13.84 -1.69
C GLU A 11 0.40 -13.27 -2.81
N LYS A 12 -0.34 -12.21 -2.52
CA LYS A 12 -1.21 -11.56 -3.50
C LYS A 12 -0.43 -10.81 -4.57
N THR A 13 0.74 -10.28 -4.22
CA THR A 13 1.58 -9.53 -5.17
C THR A 13 2.70 -10.39 -5.75
N GLY A 14 3.08 -11.46 -5.06
CA GLY A 14 4.24 -12.25 -5.43
C GLY A 14 5.56 -11.61 -5.05
N LYS A 15 5.53 -10.55 -4.24
CA LYS A 15 6.72 -9.78 -3.87
C LYS A 15 6.68 -9.35 -2.42
N SER A 16 7.86 -9.19 -1.81
CA SER A 16 7.98 -8.58 -0.49
C SER A 16 7.99 -7.05 -0.57
N ASN A 17 8.55 -6.53 -1.66
CA ASN A 17 8.61 -5.09 -1.89
C ASN A 17 8.82 -4.81 -3.36
N GLU A 18 8.61 -3.57 -3.76
CA GLU A 18 8.91 -3.11 -5.11
C GLU A 18 9.12 -1.61 -5.13
N ILE A 19 9.82 -1.15 -6.16
CA ILE A 19 10.08 0.27 -6.35
C ILE A 19 9.13 0.77 -7.43
N ILE A 20 8.43 1.87 -7.13
CA ILE A 20 7.54 2.53 -8.09
C ILE A 20 7.99 3.96 -8.26
N ASN A 21 8.33 4.34 -9.49
CA ASN A 21 8.78 5.69 -9.82
C ASN A 21 7.88 6.31 -10.86
N LYS A 22 6.68 6.70 -10.44
CA LYS A 22 5.70 7.33 -11.31
C LYS A 22 5.24 8.65 -10.69
N GLN A 23 5.47 9.74 -11.41
CA GLN A 23 5.16 11.07 -10.90
C GLN A 23 3.68 11.33 -10.66
N ASN A 24 2.82 10.63 -11.39
CA ASN A 24 1.38 10.78 -11.23
C ASN A 24 0.81 10.05 -10.01
N ILE A 25 1.62 9.23 -9.33
CA ILE A 25 1.20 8.57 -8.10
C ILE A 25 1.71 9.39 -6.93
N ASN A 26 0.99 10.42 -6.59
CA ASN A 26 1.43 11.41 -5.60
C ASN A 26 0.53 11.48 -4.36
N ASP A 27 -0.33 10.51 -4.15
CA ASP A 27 -1.07 10.35 -2.91
C ASP A 27 -1.52 8.90 -2.74
N ILE A 28 -2.04 8.59 -1.57
CA ILE A 28 -2.46 7.23 -1.23
C ILE A 28 -3.58 6.74 -2.16
N ASN A 29 -4.55 7.60 -2.48
CA ASN A 29 -5.66 7.20 -3.34
C ASN A 29 -5.17 6.80 -4.73
N LYS A 30 -4.23 7.54 -5.29
CA LYS A 30 -3.66 7.21 -6.60
C LYS A 30 -2.82 5.94 -6.53
N LEU A 31 -2.12 5.73 -5.42
CA LEU A 31 -1.39 4.48 -5.22
C LEU A 31 -2.35 3.29 -5.17
N ILE A 32 -3.47 3.42 -4.46
CA ILE A 32 -4.49 2.38 -4.40
C ILE A 32 -5.02 2.05 -5.80
N GLU A 33 -5.32 3.07 -6.60
CA GLU A 33 -5.79 2.86 -7.97
C GLU A 33 -4.76 2.12 -8.82
N TYR A 34 -3.50 2.54 -8.71
CA TYR A 34 -2.41 1.91 -9.47
C TYR A 34 -2.25 0.44 -9.08
N LEU A 35 -2.20 0.15 -7.78
CA LEU A 35 -2.02 -1.21 -7.30
C LEU A 35 -3.23 -2.09 -7.59
N SER A 36 -4.43 -1.52 -7.58
CA SER A 36 -5.65 -2.25 -7.90
C SER A 36 -5.66 -2.74 -9.35
N LYS A 37 -5.07 -1.97 -10.26
CA LYS A 37 -4.93 -2.36 -11.66
C LYS A 37 -3.79 -3.34 -11.86
N LYS A 38 -2.69 -3.11 -11.17
CA LYS A 38 -1.51 -3.98 -11.30
C LYS A 38 -1.73 -5.34 -10.65
N TYR A 39 -2.43 -5.38 -9.54
CA TYR A 39 -2.71 -6.60 -8.79
C TYR A 39 -4.22 -6.74 -8.56
N PRO A 40 -4.94 -7.26 -9.56
CA PRO A 40 -6.40 -7.39 -9.44
C PRO A 40 -6.85 -8.18 -8.21
N LYS A 41 -6.01 -9.09 -7.73
CA LYS A 41 -6.32 -9.87 -6.52
C LYS A 41 -6.34 -9.01 -5.25
N LEU A 42 -5.71 -7.83 -5.27
CA LEU A 42 -5.72 -6.90 -4.16
C LEU A 42 -6.86 -5.91 -4.21
N LYS A 43 -7.48 -5.73 -5.38
CA LYS A 43 -8.44 -4.65 -5.59
C LYS A 43 -9.53 -4.59 -4.52
N LYS A 44 -10.10 -5.72 -4.18
CA LYS A 44 -11.20 -5.75 -3.21
C LYS A 44 -10.75 -5.45 -1.77
N TYR A 45 -9.45 -5.62 -1.48
CA TYR A 45 -8.92 -5.37 -0.14
C TYR A 45 -8.40 -3.95 0.04
N LEU A 46 -7.84 -3.36 -1.00
CA LEU A 46 -7.14 -2.09 -0.89
C LEU A 46 -8.02 -0.92 -0.45
N LYS A 47 -9.31 -1.00 -0.70
CA LYS A 47 -10.25 0.05 -0.33
C LYS A 47 -10.95 -0.21 0.99
N GLN A 48 -10.65 -1.30 1.65
CA GLN A 48 -11.30 -1.67 2.91
C GLN A 48 -10.37 -1.46 4.08
N LYS A 49 -10.64 -0.41 4.85
CA LYS A 49 -9.79 -0.04 5.99
C LYS A 49 -9.71 -1.12 7.06
N ASP A 50 -10.69 -1.98 7.13
CA ASP A 50 -10.68 -3.08 8.10
C ASP A 50 -9.76 -4.22 7.69
N LEU A 51 -9.37 -4.28 6.43
CA LEU A 51 -8.55 -5.37 5.91
C LEU A 51 -7.11 -4.95 5.59
N ILE A 52 -6.90 -3.69 5.28
CA ILE A 52 -5.58 -3.17 4.88
C ILE A 52 -5.31 -1.82 5.52
N ARG A 53 -4.11 -1.66 6.01
CA ARG A 53 -3.60 -0.41 6.57
C ARG A 53 -2.37 0.02 5.79
N PHE A 54 -2.11 1.32 5.84
CA PHE A 54 -0.95 1.92 5.19
C PHE A 54 -0.07 2.63 6.21
N SER A 55 1.24 2.59 5.97
CA SER A 55 2.18 3.45 6.67
C SER A 55 3.01 4.20 5.64
N VAL A 56 3.43 5.40 5.98
CA VAL A 56 4.34 6.20 5.15
C VAL A 56 5.49 6.60 6.05
N ASN A 57 6.69 6.16 5.70
CA ASN A 57 7.89 6.41 6.50
C ASN A 57 7.70 6.00 7.96
N SER A 58 7.13 4.82 8.16
CA SER A 58 6.88 4.20 9.48
C SER A 58 5.78 4.85 10.31
N GLU A 59 5.01 5.76 9.74
CA GLU A 59 3.86 6.36 10.43
C GLU A 59 2.56 5.87 9.83
N TYR A 60 1.61 5.48 10.66
CA TYR A 60 0.29 5.05 10.21
C TYR A 60 -0.44 6.19 9.51
N VAL A 61 -1.13 5.84 8.43
CA VAL A 61 -1.90 6.79 7.65
C VAL A 61 -3.35 6.37 7.67
N THR A 62 -4.22 7.26 8.10
CA THR A 62 -5.65 7.00 8.17
C THR A 62 -6.45 7.73 7.10
N ASN A 63 -5.86 8.76 6.50
CA ASN A 63 -6.50 9.55 5.46
C ASN A 63 -5.64 9.56 4.21
N ASN A 64 -6.16 10.12 3.13
CA ASN A 64 -5.38 10.28 1.92
C ASN A 64 -4.20 11.21 2.19
N LYS A 65 -2.99 10.70 2.04
CA LYS A 65 -1.77 11.45 2.30
C LYS A 65 -0.99 11.63 1.02
N LYS A 66 -0.39 12.80 0.84
CA LYS A 66 0.49 13.05 -0.31
C LYS A 66 1.76 12.23 -0.18
N LEU A 67 2.22 11.70 -1.31
CA LEU A 67 3.40 10.86 -1.40
C LEU A 67 4.49 11.54 -2.21
N LYS A 68 5.74 11.26 -1.84
CA LYS A 68 6.93 11.78 -2.52
C LYS A 68 7.75 10.62 -3.06
N ASN A 69 8.65 10.92 -3.99
CA ASN A 69 9.45 9.90 -4.66
C ASN A 69 10.31 9.04 -3.73
N LYS A 70 10.71 9.56 -2.60
CA LYS A 70 11.59 8.85 -1.67
C LYS A 70 10.86 8.23 -0.49
N ASP A 71 9.54 8.27 -0.50
CA ASP A 71 8.77 7.71 0.60
C ASP A 71 8.83 6.19 0.62
N GLU A 72 8.76 5.64 1.83
CA GLU A 72 8.65 4.21 2.07
C GLU A 72 7.24 3.92 2.53
N ILE A 73 6.52 3.12 1.74
CA ILE A 73 5.12 2.81 1.98
C ILE A 73 5.02 1.37 2.47
N GLY A 74 4.41 1.17 3.61
CA GLY A 74 4.09 -0.17 4.09
C GLY A 74 2.62 -0.46 3.87
N ILE A 75 2.31 -1.64 3.38
CA ILE A 75 0.93 -2.11 3.21
C ILE A 75 0.80 -3.39 4.00
N PHE A 76 -0.13 -3.42 4.94
CA PHE A 76 -0.23 -4.53 5.87
C PHE A 76 -1.67 -4.71 6.37
N PRO A 77 -2.04 -5.94 6.78
CA PRO A 77 -3.33 -6.14 7.40
C PRO A 77 -3.29 -5.59 8.83
N PRO A 78 -4.40 -5.10 9.36
CA PRO A 78 -4.42 -4.66 10.75
C PRO A 78 -4.12 -5.83 11.67
N VAL A 79 -3.39 -5.55 12.73
CA VAL A 79 -3.09 -6.57 13.73
C VAL A 79 -4.39 -6.82 14.49
N SER A 80 -4.91 -8.04 14.36
CA SER A 80 -6.08 -8.41 15.14
C SER A 80 -5.68 -8.46 16.61
N GLY A 81 -6.40 -7.68 17.39
CA GLY A 81 -6.06 -7.39 18.75
C GLY A 81 -5.71 -8.57 19.63
N GLY A 82 -4.68 -8.77 19.82
CA GLY A 82 -4.31 -9.81 20.71
C GLY A 82 -2.92 -9.94 20.69
#